data_8dadddb80de12582660d04c1ca86cc0e
#
_entry.id   8dadddb80de12582660d04c1ca86cc0e
#
_cell.length_a   1.000
_cell.length_b   1.000
_cell.length_c   1.000
_cell.angle_alpha   90.00
_cell.angle_beta   90.00
_cell.angle_gamma   90.00
#
_symmetry.space_group_name_H-M   'P 1'
#
loop_
_entity.id
_entity.type
_entity.pdbx_description
1 polymer ?
#
loop_
_entity_poly.entity_id
_entity_poly.type
_entity_poly.pdbx_seq_one_letter_code
_entity_poly.pdbx_strand_id
1 'polypeptide(L)'
;MISALFSRGADGVPAPAPLDFATLQLPASPNTCLLTPSVAAGQGHLQRDPLPASPEAVMAALDRVAAGMERTYPLARFPARNQAQWVVRSALMNYPDIIVAEAAAVAGGTGLWMYSRSLIGWSDLGVNRARVMAWLEALEAALRAG
;
A
#
# COMPACT_ATOMS: atom_id res chain seq x y z
N MET A 1 0.29 -18.98 9.60
CA MET A 1 1.19 -17.85 9.32
C MET A 1 2.68 -18.11 9.61
N ILE A 2 2.99 -19.10 10.44
CA ILE A 2 4.39 -19.48 10.69
C ILE A 2 5.14 -19.81 9.39
N SER A 3 4.46 -20.48 8.45
CA SER A 3 5.06 -20.79 7.15
C SER A 3 5.53 -19.56 6.38
N ALA A 4 4.89 -18.40 6.60
CA ALA A 4 5.29 -17.15 5.93
C ALA A 4 6.67 -16.66 6.37
N LEU A 5 7.10 -16.99 7.59
CA LEU A 5 8.42 -16.60 8.10
C LEU A 5 9.57 -17.35 7.40
N PHE A 6 9.28 -18.52 6.87
CA PHE A 6 10.26 -19.36 6.17
C PHE A 6 10.13 -19.26 4.66
N SER A 7 9.15 -18.52 4.16
CA SER A 7 8.92 -18.30 2.73
C SER A 7 9.69 -17.07 2.25
N ARG A 8 9.81 -16.96 0.93
CA ARG A 8 10.50 -15.83 0.29
C ARG A 8 9.55 -15.10 -0.65
N GLY A 9 9.83 -13.81 -0.84
CA GLY A 9 9.06 -12.99 -1.74
C GLY A 9 7.59 -12.96 -1.35
N ALA A 10 6.71 -13.23 -2.29
CA ALA A 10 5.26 -13.26 -2.09
C ALA A 10 4.74 -14.64 -1.65
N ASP A 11 5.60 -15.62 -1.50
CA ASP A 11 5.19 -16.97 -1.10
C ASP A 11 4.80 -17.01 0.38
N GLY A 12 3.95 -17.96 0.74
CA GLY A 12 3.58 -18.22 2.14
C GLY A 12 2.62 -17.21 2.75
N VAL A 13 2.11 -16.25 1.99
CA VAL A 13 1.09 -15.31 2.45
C VAL A 13 -0.28 -15.77 1.96
N PRO A 14 -1.39 -15.28 2.58
CA PRO A 14 -2.73 -15.63 2.12
C PRO A 14 -2.93 -15.30 0.64
N ALA A 15 -3.75 -16.09 -0.04
CA ALA A 15 -4.09 -15.83 -1.44
C ALA A 15 -4.69 -14.43 -1.57
N PRO A 16 -4.18 -13.61 -2.52
CA PRO A 16 -4.66 -12.23 -2.64
C PRO A 16 -6.07 -12.18 -3.22
N ALA A 17 -6.83 -11.19 -2.76
CA ALA A 17 -8.13 -10.82 -3.31
C ALA A 17 -8.19 -9.29 -3.40
N PRO A 18 -9.04 -8.72 -4.27
CA PRO A 18 -9.21 -7.28 -4.30
C PRO A 18 -9.67 -6.77 -2.95
N LEU A 19 -9.08 -5.66 -2.50
CA LEU A 19 -9.50 -4.97 -1.29
C LEU A 19 -10.54 -3.91 -1.67
N ASP A 20 -11.68 -3.90 -0.99
CA ASP A 20 -12.68 -2.86 -1.15
C ASP A 20 -12.46 -1.78 -0.08
N PHE A 21 -11.88 -0.65 -0.48
CA PHE A 21 -11.62 0.46 0.44
C PHE A 21 -12.90 1.10 0.98
N ALA A 22 -14.02 0.97 0.27
CA ALA A 22 -15.28 1.55 0.73
C ALA A 22 -15.85 0.80 1.95
N THR A 23 -15.54 -0.48 2.09
CA THR A 23 -16.06 -1.32 3.18
C THR A 23 -14.96 -1.78 4.14
N LEU A 24 -13.73 -1.31 3.95
CA LEU A 24 -12.60 -1.71 4.79
C LEU A 24 -12.85 -1.38 6.25
N GLN A 25 -12.71 -2.40 7.11
CA GLN A 25 -12.77 -2.25 8.56
C GLN A 25 -11.36 -2.32 9.10
N LEU A 26 -10.91 -1.24 9.75
CA LEU A 26 -9.58 -1.22 10.36
C LEU A 26 -9.56 -2.09 11.61
N PRO A 27 -8.53 -2.94 11.78
CA PRO A 27 -8.41 -3.74 12.99
C PRO A 27 -8.11 -2.86 14.22
N ALA A 28 -8.40 -3.39 15.39
CA ALA A 28 -8.07 -2.71 16.64
C ALA A 28 -6.56 -2.66 16.90
N SER A 29 -5.80 -3.59 16.32
CA SER A 29 -4.35 -3.65 16.50
C SER A 29 -3.66 -2.47 15.80
N PRO A 30 -2.65 -1.83 16.43
CA PRO A 30 -1.99 -0.65 15.89
C PRO A 30 -0.86 -1.00 14.90
N ASN A 31 -1.04 -2.03 14.07
CA ASN A 31 -0.05 -2.49 13.11
C ASN A 31 -0.47 -2.27 11.66
N THR A 32 -1.22 -1.20 11.42
CA THR A 32 -1.71 -0.83 10.10
C THR A 32 -1.60 0.66 9.87
N CYS A 33 -1.60 1.07 8.61
CA CYS A 33 -1.75 2.47 8.24
C CYS A 33 -2.57 2.58 6.95
N LEU A 34 -3.62 3.39 6.99
CA LEU A 34 -4.48 3.66 5.85
C LEU A 34 -4.33 5.12 5.44
N LEU A 35 -3.99 5.33 4.17
CA LEU A 35 -4.01 6.63 3.51
C LEU A 35 -5.26 6.72 2.65
N THR A 36 -5.99 7.83 2.75
CA THR A 36 -7.15 8.10 1.90
C THR A 36 -7.03 9.49 1.26
N PRO A 37 -7.71 9.72 0.12
CA PRO A 37 -7.81 11.07 -0.42
C PRO A 37 -8.54 11.99 0.54
N SER A 38 -8.10 13.25 0.61
CA SER A 38 -8.73 14.25 1.47
C SER A 38 -10.18 14.55 1.08
N VAL A 39 -10.54 14.33 -0.18
CA VAL A 39 -11.90 14.55 -0.70
C VAL A 39 -12.82 13.35 -0.47
N ALA A 40 -12.29 12.19 -0.06
CA ALA A 40 -13.09 11.01 0.22
C ALA A 40 -13.58 11.04 1.67
N ALA A 41 -14.85 10.68 1.88
CA ALA A 41 -15.34 10.40 3.21
C ALA A 41 -14.62 9.15 3.71
N GLY A 42 -13.98 9.21 4.88
CA GLY A 42 -13.26 8.05 5.32
C GLY A 42 -12.55 8.22 6.64
N GLN A 43 -11.94 7.12 7.07
CA GLN A 43 -11.32 6.97 8.37
C GLN A 43 -9.82 6.70 8.24
N GLY A 44 -9.19 7.29 7.22
CA GLY A 44 -7.75 7.11 7.03
C GLY A 44 -6.92 7.68 8.18
N HIS A 45 -5.86 6.98 8.52
CA HIS A 45 -4.87 7.49 9.47
C HIS A 45 -4.12 8.70 8.90
N LEU A 46 -3.98 8.73 7.58
CA LEU A 46 -3.35 9.79 6.81
C LEU A 46 -4.28 10.20 5.68
N GLN A 47 -4.22 11.48 5.29
CA GLN A 47 -4.97 11.98 4.13
C GLN A 47 -4.03 12.73 3.22
N ARG A 48 -4.33 12.69 1.93
CA ARG A 48 -3.58 13.42 0.91
C ARG A 48 -4.54 14.00 -0.11
N ASP A 49 -4.25 15.22 -0.54
CA ASP A 49 -4.97 15.85 -1.63
C ASP A 49 -4.81 15.05 -2.93
N PRO A 50 -5.77 15.14 -3.85
CA PRO A 50 -5.67 14.47 -5.14
C PRO A 50 -4.36 14.80 -5.86
N LEU A 51 -3.80 13.79 -6.53
CA LEU A 51 -2.55 13.93 -7.25
C LEU A 51 -2.80 14.50 -8.65
N PRO A 52 -1.91 15.37 -9.17
CA PRO A 52 -2.08 15.99 -10.49
C PRO A 52 -1.59 15.09 -11.62
N ALA A 53 -2.10 13.87 -11.70
CA ALA A 53 -1.76 12.88 -12.71
C ALA A 53 -2.95 11.97 -12.94
N SER A 54 -2.98 11.23 -14.05
CA SER A 54 -4.04 10.25 -14.29
C SER A 54 -3.89 9.05 -13.34
N PRO A 55 -4.98 8.31 -13.07
CA PRO A 55 -4.89 7.08 -12.29
C PRO A 55 -3.87 6.10 -12.84
N GLU A 56 -3.79 5.97 -14.17
CA GLU A 56 -2.83 5.09 -14.83
C GLU A 56 -1.38 5.54 -14.60
N ALA A 57 -1.14 6.86 -14.67
CA ALA A 57 0.19 7.42 -14.41
C ALA A 57 0.60 7.23 -12.94
N VAL A 58 -0.34 7.38 -12.02
CA VAL A 58 -0.09 7.16 -10.59
C VAL A 58 0.30 5.69 -10.35
N MET A 59 -0.44 4.75 -10.91
CA MET A 59 -0.14 3.33 -10.72
C MET A 59 1.18 2.92 -11.39
N ALA A 60 1.49 3.47 -12.57
CA ALA A 60 2.77 3.23 -13.23
C ALA A 60 3.94 3.78 -12.38
N ALA A 61 3.76 4.94 -11.79
CA ALA A 61 4.77 5.52 -10.89
C ALA A 61 4.93 4.68 -9.62
N LEU A 62 3.84 4.14 -9.07
CA LEU A 62 3.91 3.24 -7.92
C LEU A 62 4.65 1.94 -8.23
N ASP A 63 4.51 1.40 -9.43
CA ASP A 63 5.29 0.24 -9.84
C ASP A 63 6.79 0.54 -9.81
N ARG A 64 7.18 1.73 -10.28
CA ARG A 64 8.59 2.16 -10.21
C ARG A 64 9.06 2.34 -8.78
N VAL A 65 8.22 2.92 -7.93
CA VAL A 65 8.53 3.08 -6.50
C VAL A 65 8.75 1.72 -5.86
N ALA A 66 7.83 0.79 -6.06
CA ALA A 66 7.94 -0.56 -5.49
C ALA A 66 9.19 -1.29 -5.97
N ALA A 67 9.52 -1.15 -7.25
CA ALA A 67 10.71 -1.78 -7.83
C ALA A 67 12.01 -1.25 -7.20
N GLY A 68 12.01 -0.02 -6.71
CA GLY A 68 13.15 0.59 -6.04
C GLY A 68 13.20 0.37 -4.52
N MET A 69 12.18 -0.24 -3.92
CA MET A 69 12.14 -0.51 -2.49
C MET A 69 12.73 -1.87 -2.18
N GLU A 70 13.53 -1.93 -1.10
CA GLU A 70 14.13 -3.19 -0.67
C GLU A 70 13.08 -4.17 -0.17
N ARG A 71 13.32 -5.47 -0.39
CA ARG A 71 12.51 -6.58 0.11
C ARG A 71 11.03 -6.43 -0.20
N THR A 72 10.74 -5.87 -1.37
CA THR A 72 9.38 -5.59 -1.84
C THR A 72 9.11 -6.41 -3.09
N TYR A 73 8.00 -7.16 -3.08
CA TYR A 73 7.71 -8.15 -4.11
C TYR A 73 6.26 -8.00 -4.58
N PRO A 74 6.02 -8.02 -5.92
CA PRO A 74 4.64 -8.00 -6.43
C PRO A 74 3.85 -9.19 -5.89
N LEU A 75 2.62 -8.94 -5.46
CA LEU A 75 1.72 -9.99 -4.98
C LEU A 75 0.55 -10.20 -5.92
N ALA A 76 -0.13 -9.13 -6.32
CA ALA A 76 -1.32 -9.23 -7.16
C ALA A 76 -1.60 -7.90 -7.86
N ARG A 77 -2.38 -8.00 -8.95
CA ARG A 77 -2.86 -6.82 -9.67
C ARG A 77 -4.31 -7.06 -10.07
N PHE A 78 -5.14 -6.05 -9.85
CA PHE A 78 -6.56 -6.08 -10.19
C PHE A 78 -6.86 -4.89 -11.09
N PRO A 79 -6.64 -5.03 -12.42
CA PRO A 79 -6.73 -3.89 -13.34
C PRO A 79 -8.10 -3.23 -13.40
N ALA A 80 -9.18 -4.00 -13.21
CA ALA A 80 -10.54 -3.46 -13.21
C ALA A 80 -10.78 -2.44 -12.11
N ARG A 81 -10.01 -2.51 -11.03
CA ARG A 81 -10.08 -1.56 -9.90
C ARG A 81 -8.90 -0.59 -9.91
N ASN A 82 -7.98 -0.72 -10.83
CA ASN A 82 -6.71 0.00 -10.82
C ASN A 82 -5.99 -0.16 -9.47
N GLN A 83 -5.93 -1.41 -9.00
CA GLN A 83 -5.37 -1.78 -7.70
C GLN A 83 -4.18 -2.73 -7.88
N ALA A 84 -3.15 -2.55 -7.07
CA ALA A 84 -2.00 -3.43 -7.00
C ALA A 84 -1.65 -3.72 -5.54
N GLN A 85 -1.05 -4.88 -5.31
CA GLN A 85 -0.67 -5.33 -3.98
C GLN A 85 0.77 -5.85 -4.00
N TRP A 86 1.49 -5.61 -2.92
CA TRP A 86 2.88 -6.03 -2.74
C TRP A 86 3.07 -6.63 -1.36
N VAL A 87 4.07 -7.51 -1.26
CA VAL A 87 4.59 -8.01 0.02
C VAL A 87 5.89 -7.30 0.32
N VAL A 88 6.02 -6.78 1.53
CA VAL A 88 7.27 -6.21 2.03
C VAL A 88 7.74 -7.06 3.20
N ARG A 89 8.99 -7.54 3.11
CA ARG A 89 9.58 -8.39 4.15
C ARG A 89 10.51 -7.59 5.04
N SER A 90 10.45 -7.82 6.37
CA SER A 90 11.43 -7.21 7.27
C SER A 90 12.81 -7.84 7.08
N ALA A 91 13.85 -7.01 7.29
CA ALA A 91 15.23 -7.44 7.05
C ALA A 91 15.68 -8.55 8.00
N LEU A 92 15.33 -8.43 9.28
CA LEU A 92 15.85 -9.32 10.32
C LEU A 92 14.99 -10.57 10.49
N MET A 93 13.67 -10.39 10.61
CA MET A 93 12.76 -11.47 11.01
C MET A 93 11.98 -12.05 9.82
N ASN A 94 12.17 -11.51 8.64
CA ASN A 94 11.42 -11.92 7.44
C ASN A 94 9.90 -11.84 7.60
N TYR A 95 9.41 -10.94 8.47
CA TYR A 95 7.97 -10.74 8.66
C TYR A 95 7.35 -10.17 7.39
N PRO A 96 6.25 -10.76 6.91
CA PRO A 96 5.56 -10.23 5.74
C PRO A 96 4.56 -9.15 6.14
N ASP A 97 4.63 -8.01 5.46
CA ASP A 97 3.60 -6.99 5.48
C ASP A 97 2.98 -6.91 4.08
N ILE A 98 1.72 -6.54 4.02
CA ILE A 98 1.02 -6.35 2.74
C ILE A 98 0.75 -4.86 2.55
N ILE A 99 1.08 -4.35 1.38
CA ILE A 99 0.69 -3.00 0.97
C ILE A 99 -0.21 -3.09 -0.25
N VAL A 100 -1.36 -2.40 -0.18
CA VAL A 100 -2.36 -2.33 -1.24
C VAL A 100 -2.50 -0.88 -1.66
N ALA A 101 -2.47 -0.60 -2.95
CA ALA A 101 -2.71 0.74 -3.48
C ALA A 101 -3.75 0.70 -4.58
N GLU A 102 -4.63 1.70 -4.59
CA GLU A 102 -5.66 1.88 -5.60
C GLU A 102 -5.75 3.35 -5.96
N ALA A 103 -5.86 3.63 -7.25
CA ALA A 103 -5.99 4.99 -7.75
C ALA A 103 -7.28 5.13 -8.55
N ALA A 104 -7.98 6.24 -8.34
CA ALA A 104 -9.22 6.53 -9.06
C ALA A 104 -9.38 8.03 -9.27
N ALA A 105 -10.05 8.41 -10.34
CA ALA A 105 -10.37 9.81 -10.60
C ALA A 105 -11.31 10.34 -9.51
N VAL A 106 -11.00 11.49 -8.98
CA VAL A 106 -11.81 12.20 -7.97
C VAL A 106 -11.85 13.68 -8.31
N ALA A 107 -12.61 14.45 -7.57
CA ALA A 107 -12.60 15.91 -7.74
C ALA A 107 -11.19 16.43 -7.48
N GLY A 108 -10.63 17.16 -8.44
CA GLY A 108 -9.32 17.79 -8.33
C GLY A 108 -8.14 16.95 -8.79
N GLY A 109 -8.34 15.71 -9.27
CA GLY A 109 -7.26 14.89 -9.79
C GLY A 109 -7.45 13.40 -9.57
N THR A 110 -6.40 12.74 -9.13
CA THR A 110 -6.44 11.30 -8.82
C THR A 110 -6.36 11.09 -7.32
N GLY A 111 -7.36 10.42 -6.76
CA GLY A 111 -7.34 9.97 -5.39
C GLY A 111 -6.49 8.71 -5.26
N LEU A 112 -5.68 8.67 -4.19
CA LEU A 112 -4.87 7.51 -3.86
C LEU A 112 -5.33 6.95 -2.52
N TRP A 113 -5.67 5.67 -2.52
CA TRP A 113 -5.88 4.86 -1.32
C TRP A 113 -4.68 3.93 -1.17
N MET A 114 -4.12 3.87 0.02
CA MET A 114 -2.99 2.97 0.29
C MET A 114 -3.14 2.41 1.70
N TYR A 115 -3.10 1.09 1.79
CA TYR A 115 -3.24 0.39 3.06
C TYR A 115 -2.06 -0.55 3.27
N SER A 116 -1.30 -0.30 4.34
CA SER A 116 -0.17 -1.15 4.72
C SER A 116 -0.46 -1.80 6.06
N ARG A 117 -0.31 -3.12 6.12
CA ARG A 117 -0.62 -3.90 7.33
C ARG A 117 0.39 -5.01 7.55
N SER A 118 0.67 -5.28 8.82
CA SER A 118 1.45 -6.43 9.22
C SER A 118 0.56 -7.66 9.32
N LEU A 119 1.05 -8.80 8.86
CA LEU A 119 0.35 -10.09 9.01
C LEU A 119 0.66 -10.75 10.34
N ILE A 120 1.71 -10.33 11.02
CA ILE A 120 2.21 -10.94 12.25
C ILE A 120 2.44 -9.85 13.30
N GLY A 121 2.03 -10.14 14.54
CA GLY A 121 2.24 -9.24 15.67
C GLY A 121 1.07 -8.30 15.93
N TRP A 122 1.08 -7.67 17.11
CA TRP A 122 0.07 -6.69 17.52
C TRP A 122 0.47 -5.27 17.16
N SER A 123 1.69 -4.88 17.53
CA SER A 123 2.20 -3.54 17.25
C SER A 123 3.41 -3.62 16.32
N ASP A 124 3.50 -2.65 15.40
CA ASP A 124 4.62 -2.54 14.46
C ASP A 124 5.58 -1.41 14.81
N LEU A 125 5.37 -0.73 15.93
CA LEU A 125 6.15 0.44 16.35
C LEU A 125 6.18 1.55 15.30
N GLY A 126 5.09 1.68 14.51
CA GLY A 126 4.96 2.70 13.49
C GLY A 126 5.56 2.35 12.12
N VAL A 127 5.95 1.10 11.90
CA VAL A 127 6.59 0.68 10.64
C VAL A 127 5.67 0.86 9.44
N ASN A 128 4.39 0.48 9.56
CA ASN A 128 3.45 0.63 8.43
C ASN A 128 3.18 2.10 8.11
N ARG A 129 3.07 2.96 9.12
CA ARG A 129 2.91 4.40 8.90
C ARG A 129 4.12 4.99 8.19
N ALA A 130 5.32 4.66 8.65
CA ALA A 130 6.56 5.11 8.03
C ALA A 130 6.67 4.63 6.58
N ARG A 131 6.22 3.41 6.30
CA ARG A 131 6.22 2.85 4.95
C ARG A 131 5.29 3.63 4.03
N VAL A 132 4.05 3.87 4.44
CA VAL A 132 3.09 4.64 3.63
C VAL A 132 3.64 6.03 3.35
N MET A 133 4.21 6.70 4.34
CA MET A 133 4.81 8.03 4.16
C MET A 133 6.00 8.00 3.19
N ALA A 134 6.88 7.01 3.30
CA ALA A 134 8.03 6.87 2.41
C ALA A 134 7.61 6.58 0.96
N TRP A 135 6.62 5.71 0.79
CA TRP A 135 6.10 5.40 -0.54
C TRP A 135 5.40 6.60 -1.17
N LEU A 136 4.64 7.37 -0.38
CA LEU A 136 3.97 8.58 -0.87
C LEU A 136 4.99 9.63 -1.31
N GLU A 137 6.03 9.85 -0.52
CA GLU A 137 7.09 10.79 -0.85
C GLU A 137 7.81 10.38 -2.15
N ALA A 138 8.15 9.09 -2.28
CA ALA A 138 8.78 8.57 -3.48
C ALA A 138 7.86 8.67 -4.70
N LEU A 139 6.57 8.42 -4.52
CA LEU A 139 5.57 8.57 -5.59
C LEU A 139 5.49 10.01 -6.08
N GLU A 140 5.40 10.96 -5.17
CA GLU A 140 5.34 12.38 -5.53
C GLU A 140 6.60 12.81 -6.27
N ALA A 141 7.77 12.34 -5.85
CA ALA A 141 9.01 12.60 -6.55
C ALA A 141 9.02 12.00 -7.96
N ALA A 142 8.53 10.77 -8.10
CA ALA A 142 8.44 10.09 -9.40
C ALA A 142 7.49 10.81 -10.36
N LEU A 143 6.38 11.31 -9.85
CA LEU A 143 5.41 12.06 -10.67
C LEU A 143 5.98 13.41 -11.12
N ARG A 144 6.78 14.07 -10.29
CA ARG A 144 7.45 15.32 -10.68
C ARG A 144 8.52 15.09 -11.74
N ALA A 145 9.19 13.95 -11.71
CA ALA A 145 10.28 13.63 -12.64
C ALA A 145 9.77 13.10 -13.97
N GLY A 146 8.58 12.54 -13.97
CA GLY A 146 8.03 11.87 -15.12
C GLY A 146 6.90 12.53 -15.78
#